data_79bbec28ce1d1b34e1e67c37768fc7c4
#
_entry.id   79bbec28ce1d1b34e1e67c37768fc7c4
#
_cell.length_a   1.000
_cell.length_b   1.000
_cell.length_c   1.000
_cell.angle_alpha   90.00
_cell.angle_beta   90.00
_cell.angle_gamma   90.00
#
_symmetry.space_group_name_H-M   'P 1'
#
loop_
_entity.id
_entity.type
_entity.pdbx_description
1 polymer ?
#
loop_
_entity_poly.entity_id
_entity_poly.type
_entity_poly.pdbx_seq_one_letter_code
_entity_poly.pdbx_strand_id
1 'polypeptide(L)'
;MLSTMPRASLILIALILATASAGPVAQQSKPQSAQTKPLFSEDFESGKLDPNVWTQQITGDNVITVQQDKVAHGKYALKVSCPVPAQRTLALLFAKNLPEPLRHHLFGRAYVYITSGVPARHTIFFTAGTTGFPASKYQEVATSNGNFQVTFIDRADANEDWHAAGQVPVNRWFLLEWEFNDQPDQATVWVDGEKVIDTPFSYHTPGQSTDLVGGFTDITLGFRLRGAAPVPFDIYYDDVALDAHRIGAVR
;
A
#
# COMPACT_ATOMS: atom_id res chain seq x y z
N MET A 1 70.76 59.83 -19.60
CA MET A 1 69.88 59.41 -20.65
C MET A 1 68.52 59.12 -20.07
N LEU A 2 67.58 60.07 -20.29
CA LEU A 2 66.23 59.99 -19.78
C LEU A 2 65.35 59.31 -20.83
N SER A 3 64.68 58.29 -20.42
CA SER A 3 63.65 57.57 -21.21
C SER A 3 62.29 57.97 -20.78
N THR A 4 61.51 58.55 -21.70
CA THR A 4 60.17 59.05 -21.52
C THR A 4 59.16 57.92 -21.62
N MET A 5 58.27 57.77 -20.62
CA MET A 5 57.10 56.88 -20.67
C MET A 5 55.89 57.59 -21.30
N PRO A 6 55.09 56.89 -22.10
CA PRO A 6 53.87 57.49 -22.64
C PRO A 6 52.70 57.36 -21.64
N ARG A 7 51.88 58.37 -21.56
CA ARG A 7 50.62 58.44 -20.80
C ARG A 7 49.54 57.57 -21.45
N ALA A 8 49.00 56.62 -20.69
CA ALA A 8 47.82 55.85 -21.05
C ALA A 8 46.56 56.65 -20.67
N SER A 9 45.67 56.89 -21.62
CA SER A 9 44.35 57.48 -21.42
C SER A 9 43.36 56.42 -20.90
N LEU A 10 42.78 56.65 -19.72
CA LEU A 10 41.68 55.85 -19.23
C LEU A 10 40.38 56.26 -19.92
N ILE A 11 39.78 55.32 -20.69
CA ILE A 11 38.40 55.45 -21.20
C ILE A 11 37.48 54.83 -20.18
N LEU A 12 36.62 55.65 -19.55
CA LEU A 12 35.62 55.21 -18.62
C LEU A 12 34.38 54.71 -19.38
N ILE A 13 34.15 53.43 -19.44
CA ILE A 13 32.93 52.85 -20.02
C ILE A 13 31.89 52.72 -18.89
N ALA A 14 30.85 53.56 -18.94
CA ALA A 14 29.70 53.44 -18.06
C ALA A 14 28.83 52.27 -18.46
N LEU A 15 28.81 51.20 -17.63
CA LEU A 15 27.95 50.03 -17.80
C LEU A 15 26.58 50.36 -17.18
N ILE A 16 25.57 50.57 -18.03
CA ILE A 16 24.18 50.75 -17.58
C ILE A 16 23.62 49.34 -17.30
N LEU A 17 23.48 48.97 -15.99
CA LEU A 17 22.73 47.78 -15.57
C LEU A 17 21.22 48.07 -15.70
N ALA A 18 20.57 47.48 -16.69
CA ALA A 18 19.13 47.41 -16.76
C ALA A 18 18.64 46.28 -15.82
N THR A 19 18.05 46.65 -14.67
CA THR A 19 17.39 45.73 -13.78
C THR A 19 16.02 45.38 -14.36
N ALA A 20 15.90 44.19 -15.01
CA ALA A 20 14.62 43.64 -15.36
C ALA A 20 13.96 43.07 -14.09
N SER A 21 12.91 43.77 -13.59
CA SER A 21 12.05 43.23 -12.54
C SER A 21 11.22 42.09 -13.10
N ALA A 22 11.59 40.86 -12.79
CA ALA A 22 10.74 39.69 -13.02
C ALA A 22 9.54 39.77 -12.05
N GLY A 23 8.36 40.06 -12.59
CA GLY A 23 7.11 39.95 -11.86
C GLY A 23 6.86 38.50 -11.42
N PRO A 24 6.07 38.27 -10.34
CA PRO A 24 5.77 36.93 -9.86
C PRO A 24 5.05 36.14 -10.96
N VAL A 25 5.68 35.08 -11.40
CA VAL A 25 5.03 34.08 -12.26
C VAL A 25 3.94 33.43 -11.41
N ALA A 26 2.68 33.73 -11.69
CA ALA A 26 1.56 33.05 -11.10
C ALA A 26 1.68 31.56 -11.45
N GLN A 27 2.00 30.73 -10.44
CA GLN A 27 1.91 29.29 -10.55
C GLN A 27 0.44 28.96 -10.84
N GLN A 28 0.13 28.61 -12.08
CA GLN A 28 -1.15 28.03 -12.44
C GLN A 28 -1.25 26.70 -11.70
N SER A 29 -2.04 26.66 -10.63
CA SER A 29 -2.45 25.42 -10.00
C SER A 29 -3.15 24.59 -11.09
N LYS A 30 -2.57 23.40 -11.41
CA LYS A 30 -3.27 22.43 -12.25
C LYS A 30 -4.68 22.24 -11.70
N PRO A 31 -5.71 22.21 -12.56
CA PRO A 31 -7.05 21.91 -12.08
C PRO A 31 -7.01 20.55 -11.40
N GLN A 32 -7.35 20.53 -10.12
CA GLN A 32 -7.44 19.37 -9.30
C GLN A 32 -8.61 18.56 -9.83
N SER A 33 -8.36 17.42 -10.48
CA SER A 33 -9.41 16.52 -10.93
C SER A 33 -10.32 16.20 -9.74
N ALA A 34 -11.63 16.35 -9.91
CA ALA A 34 -12.60 15.89 -8.93
C ALA A 34 -12.27 14.41 -8.64
N GLN A 35 -12.02 14.09 -7.36
CA GLN A 35 -11.69 12.73 -6.98
C GLN A 35 -12.92 11.87 -7.25
N THR A 36 -12.87 11.01 -8.25
CA THR A 36 -13.93 10.04 -8.53
C THR A 36 -13.99 9.07 -7.35
N LYS A 37 -15.21 8.63 -7.00
CA LYS A 37 -15.38 7.61 -5.96
C LYS A 37 -14.62 6.35 -6.39
N PRO A 38 -13.81 5.72 -5.50
CA PRO A 38 -13.13 4.48 -5.82
C PRO A 38 -14.10 3.39 -6.28
N LEU A 39 -13.63 2.48 -7.13
CA LEU A 39 -14.42 1.36 -7.64
C LEU A 39 -14.91 0.41 -6.54
N PHE A 40 -14.16 0.33 -5.44
CA PHE A 40 -14.55 -0.34 -4.20
C PHE A 40 -14.12 0.52 -3.02
N SER A 41 -14.96 0.65 -1.98
CA SER A 41 -14.59 1.34 -0.75
C SER A 41 -15.38 0.83 0.44
N GLU A 42 -14.73 0.80 1.61
CA GLU A 42 -15.28 0.48 2.90
C GLU A 42 -14.65 1.38 3.97
N ASP A 43 -15.46 2.23 4.57
CA ASP A 43 -15.07 3.18 5.62
C ASP A 43 -15.54 2.76 7.01
N PHE A 44 -16.24 1.63 7.11
CA PHE A 44 -16.80 1.05 8.33
C PHE A 44 -17.82 1.96 9.07
N GLU A 45 -18.19 3.12 8.53
CA GLU A 45 -19.05 4.11 9.18
C GLU A 45 -20.50 3.64 9.40
N SER A 46 -20.91 2.53 8.80
CA SER A 46 -22.15 1.85 9.13
C SER A 46 -22.19 1.25 10.55
N GLY A 47 -21.02 1.14 11.22
CA GLY A 47 -20.85 0.51 12.54
C GLY A 47 -20.93 -1.01 12.53
N LYS A 48 -21.03 -1.63 11.36
CA LYS A 48 -21.10 -3.10 11.16
C LYS A 48 -20.56 -3.51 9.80
N LEU A 49 -20.20 -4.77 9.68
CA LEU A 49 -19.84 -5.36 8.38
C LEU A 49 -21.10 -5.70 7.58
N ASP A 50 -21.14 -5.31 6.30
CA ASP A 50 -22.19 -5.74 5.39
C ASP A 50 -21.94 -7.21 4.97
N PRO A 51 -22.84 -8.16 5.32
CA PRO A 51 -22.67 -9.57 4.97
C PRO A 51 -22.79 -9.85 3.46
N ASN A 52 -23.32 -8.91 2.67
CA ASN A 52 -23.35 -9.01 1.21
C ASN A 52 -21.99 -8.69 0.58
N VAL A 53 -21.15 -7.92 1.25
CA VAL A 53 -19.79 -7.55 0.82
C VAL A 53 -18.76 -8.48 1.45
N TRP A 54 -18.86 -8.69 2.77
CA TRP A 54 -17.83 -9.32 3.55
C TRP A 54 -18.20 -10.72 4.03
N THR A 55 -17.30 -11.66 3.77
CA THR A 55 -17.32 -12.99 4.41
C THR A 55 -16.15 -13.08 5.38
N GLN A 56 -16.35 -13.70 6.54
CA GLN A 56 -15.31 -13.87 7.55
C GLN A 56 -14.76 -15.30 7.55
N GLN A 57 -13.46 -15.43 7.76
CA GLN A 57 -12.82 -16.69 8.13
C GLN A 57 -11.93 -16.46 9.34
N ILE A 58 -12.25 -17.14 10.43
CA ILE A 58 -11.57 -16.95 11.72
C ILE A 58 -11.18 -18.31 12.27
N THR A 59 -9.99 -18.42 12.85
CA THR A 59 -9.51 -19.61 13.55
C THR A 59 -9.12 -19.26 14.99
N GLY A 60 -9.28 -20.21 15.91
CA GLY A 60 -8.99 -20.00 17.34
C GLY A 60 -9.87 -18.92 17.96
N ASP A 61 -9.29 -18.18 18.91
CA ASP A 61 -9.98 -17.12 19.67
C ASP A 61 -9.88 -15.74 19.02
N ASN A 62 -9.47 -15.67 17.74
CA ASN A 62 -9.36 -14.41 17.03
C ASN A 62 -10.72 -13.76 16.85
N VAL A 63 -10.72 -12.43 16.74
CA VAL A 63 -11.95 -11.63 16.68
C VAL A 63 -11.84 -10.57 15.60
N ILE A 64 -12.92 -10.37 14.85
CA ILE A 64 -13.10 -9.27 13.93
C ILE A 64 -14.30 -8.44 14.37
N THR A 65 -14.11 -7.15 14.62
CA THR A 65 -15.18 -6.23 15.06
C THR A 65 -15.04 -4.86 14.41
N VAL A 66 -16.18 -4.21 14.15
CA VAL A 66 -16.22 -2.76 13.90
C VAL A 66 -16.34 -2.07 15.27
N GLN A 67 -15.52 -1.06 15.53
CA GLN A 67 -15.38 -0.43 16.86
C GLN A 67 -15.11 1.08 16.74
N GLN A 68 -15.16 1.79 17.89
CA GLN A 68 -15.02 3.25 17.99
C GLN A 68 -13.80 3.71 18.79
N ASP A 69 -13.06 2.79 19.43
CA ASP A 69 -12.01 3.15 20.39
C ASP A 69 -10.76 3.67 19.70
N LYS A 70 -10.51 3.23 18.46
CA LYS A 70 -9.35 3.59 17.66
C LYS A 70 -9.74 3.70 16.20
N VAL A 71 -9.83 4.92 15.71
CA VAL A 71 -10.23 5.26 14.33
C VAL A 71 -9.20 6.17 13.68
N ALA A 72 -9.03 6.09 12.38
CA ALA A 72 -8.23 7.04 11.60
C ALA A 72 -9.09 8.25 11.22
N HIS A 73 -10.29 8.00 10.71
CA HIS A 73 -11.27 9.03 10.36
C HIS A 73 -12.67 8.60 10.80
N GLY A 74 -13.61 9.55 10.85
CA GLY A 74 -14.99 9.24 11.17
C GLY A 74 -15.20 8.80 12.61
N LYS A 75 -16.01 7.74 12.79
CA LYS A 75 -16.43 7.22 14.10
C LYS A 75 -16.11 5.75 14.29
N TYR A 76 -15.92 4.99 13.24
CA TYR A 76 -15.77 3.56 13.26
C TYR A 76 -14.57 3.10 12.45
N ALA A 77 -13.91 2.06 12.90
CA ALA A 77 -12.88 1.36 12.17
C ALA A 77 -12.98 -0.15 12.42
N LEU A 78 -12.43 -0.95 11.54
CA LEU A 78 -12.29 -2.38 11.75
C LEU A 78 -11.16 -2.67 12.72
N LYS A 79 -11.41 -3.59 13.66
CA LYS A 79 -10.39 -4.19 14.52
C LYS A 79 -10.31 -5.68 14.26
N VAL A 80 -9.11 -6.19 14.06
CA VAL A 80 -8.80 -7.61 13.90
C VAL A 80 -7.82 -8.00 14.99
N SER A 81 -8.25 -8.87 15.90
CA SER A 81 -7.53 -9.20 17.14
C SER A 81 -7.03 -10.64 17.15
N CYS A 82 -5.82 -10.83 17.66
CA CYS A 82 -5.28 -12.08 18.17
C CYS A 82 -5.13 -11.93 19.70
N PRO A 83 -6.16 -12.23 20.49
CA PRO A 83 -6.21 -11.86 21.91
C PRO A 83 -5.37 -12.77 22.81
N VAL A 84 -4.93 -13.91 22.30
CA VAL A 84 -4.11 -14.89 23.01
C VAL A 84 -2.93 -15.33 22.16
N PRO A 85 -1.82 -15.79 22.76
CA PRO A 85 -0.72 -16.37 22.03
C PRO A 85 -1.20 -17.51 21.12
N ALA A 86 -0.77 -17.50 19.86
CA ALA A 86 -1.27 -18.40 18.84
C ALA A 86 -0.17 -18.92 17.92
N GLN A 87 -0.46 -20.03 17.22
CA GLN A 87 0.38 -20.63 16.18
C GLN A 87 -0.45 -20.74 14.91
N ARG A 88 0.11 -20.26 13.77
CA ARG A 88 -0.50 -20.40 12.42
C ARG A 88 -2.00 -20.13 12.42
N THR A 89 -2.41 -18.98 12.89
CA THR A 89 -3.81 -18.58 13.00
C THR A 89 -4.16 -17.49 11.99
N LEU A 90 -5.44 -17.28 11.80
CA LEU A 90 -5.93 -16.23 10.89
C LEU A 90 -7.24 -15.62 11.39
N ALA A 91 -7.45 -14.37 11.00
CA ALA A 91 -8.72 -13.66 11.03
C ALA A 91 -8.78 -12.78 9.77
N LEU A 92 -9.59 -13.18 8.82
CA LEU A 92 -9.66 -12.57 7.49
C LEU A 92 -11.08 -12.19 7.14
N LEU A 93 -11.22 -11.03 6.52
CA LEU A 93 -12.36 -10.61 5.73
C LEU A 93 -12.07 -10.87 4.25
N PHE A 94 -13.08 -11.34 3.53
CA PHE A 94 -13.05 -11.54 2.10
C PHE A 94 -14.10 -10.69 1.43
N ALA A 95 -13.70 -9.91 0.42
CA ALA A 95 -14.63 -9.37 -0.58
C ALA A 95 -14.38 -10.09 -1.90
N LYS A 96 -15.47 -10.62 -2.48
CA LYS A 96 -15.47 -11.38 -3.73
C LYS A 96 -16.05 -10.55 -4.87
N ASN A 97 -15.83 -11.03 -6.08
CA ASN A 97 -16.38 -10.42 -7.28
C ASN A 97 -15.90 -8.98 -7.48
N LEU A 98 -14.59 -8.79 -7.42
CA LEU A 98 -13.98 -7.51 -7.74
C LEU A 98 -14.48 -6.98 -9.08
N PRO A 99 -14.74 -5.66 -9.20
CA PRO A 99 -15.06 -5.04 -10.47
C PRO A 99 -14.05 -5.39 -11.55
N GLU A 100 -14.54 -5.61 -12.76
CA GLU A 100 -13.72 -6.03 -13.90
C GLU A 100 -12.47 -5.16 -14.14
N PRO A 101 -12.51 -3.82 -14.02
CA PRO A 101 -11.32 -2.99 -14.20
C PRO A 101 -10.18 -3.23 -13.20
N LEU A 102 -10.46 -3.93 -12.06
CA LEU A 102 -9.46 -4.25 -11.03
C LEU A 102 -8.80 -5.62 -11.22
N ARG A 103 -9.22 -6.39 -12.20
CA ARG A 103 -8.85 -7.81 -12.30
C ARG A 103 -7.38 -8.07 -12.61
N HIS A 104 -6.75 -7.19 -13.39
CA HIS A 104 -5.36 -7.39 -13.80
C HIS A 104 -4.42 -6.33 -13.23
N HIS A 105 -4.98 -5.20 -12.84
CA HIS A 105 -4.22 -4.09 -12.30
C HIS A 105 -5.07 -3.35 -11.26
N LEU A 106 -4.69 -3.40 -10.02
CA LEU A 106 -5.40 -2.70 -8.94
C LEU A 106 -4.46 -1.91 -8.06
N PHE A 107 -4.94 -0.76 -7.63
CA PHE A 107 -4.36 0.01 -6.54
C PHE A 107 -5.26 -0.12 -5.33
N GLY A 108 -4.64 -0.37 -4.19
CA GLY A 108 -5.31 -0.41 -2.91
C GLY A 108 -4.84 0.70 -1.99
N ARG A 109 -5.70 1.08 -1.07
CA ARG A 109 -5.42 2.00 0.02
C ARG A 109 -6.10 1.51 1.30
N ALA A 110 -5.44 1.66 2.44
CA ALA A 110 -6.04 1.57 3.76
C ALA A 110 -5.26 2.44 4.75
N TYR A 111 -5.94 3.02 5.72
CA TYR A 111 -5.27 3.44 6.94
C TYR A 111 -5.14 2.22 7.84
N VAL A 112 -3.93 2.01 8.37
CA VAL A 112 -3.60 0.83 9.17
C VAL A 112 -2.95 1.27 10.49
N TYR A 113 -3.36 0.65 11.58
CA TYR A 113 -2.69 0.77 12.87
C TYR A 113 -2.36 -0.64 13.37
N ILE A 114 -1.11 -0.85 13.71
CA ILE A 114 -0.59 -2.15 14.13
C ILE A 114 -0.02 -2.00 15.53
N THR A 115 -0.43 -2.86 16.45
CA THR A 115 0.18 -2.88 17.79
C THR A 115 1.56 -3.56 17.75
N SER A 116 2.43 -3.22 18.71
CA SER A 116 3.79 -3.77 18.78
C SER A 116 3.88 -5.29 18.99
N GLY A 117 2.76 -5.94 19.33
CA GLY A 117 2.70 -7.40 19.49
C GLY A 117 2.61 -8.18 18.17
N VAL A 118 2.38 -7.50 17.04
CA VAL A 118 2.31 -8.18 15.76
C VAL A 118 3.63 -8.90 15.47
N PRO A 119 3.59 -10.18 15.05
CA PRO A 119 4.80 -10.91 14.72
C PRO A 119 5.55 -10.26 13.55
N ALA A 120 6.85 -10.02 13.75
CA ALA A 120 7.70 -9.45 12.71
C ALA A 120 7.89 -10.39 11.51
N ARG A 121 7.62 -11.69 11.68
CA ARG A 121 7.83 -12.71 10.65
C ARG A 121 6.50 -13.10 10.00
N HIS A 122 6.39 -12.80 8.71
CA HIS A 122 5.37 -13.24 7.77
C HIS A 122 3.92 -13.19 8.33
N THR A 123 3.51 -11.98 8.72
CA THR A 123 2.11 -11.66 8.97
C THR A 123 1.54 -11.03 7.72
N ILE A 124 0.55 -11.67 7.10
CA ILE A 124 -0.09 -11.20 5.87
C ILE A 124 -1.20 -10.25 6.24
N PHE A 125 -1.29 -9.09 5.57
CA PHE A 125 -2.29 -8.05 5.80
C PHE A 125 -3.35 -7.99 4.71
N PHE A 126 -2.89 -8.04 3.44
CA PHE A 126 -3.75 -7.94 2.26
C PHE A 126 -3.35 -9.00 1.25
N THR A 127 -4.34 -9.57 0.57
CA THR A 127 -4.10 -10.38 -0.62
C THR A 127 -5.07 -10.01 -1.73
N ALA A 128 -4.65 -10.18 -2.97
CA ALA A 128 -5.54 -10.23 -4.11
C ALA A 128 -5.20 -11.48 -4.92
N GLY A 129 -6.21 -12.24 -5.32
CA GLY A 129 -5.97 -13.53 -5.98
C GLY A 129 -7.14 -14.05 -6.77
N THR A 130 -6.96 -15.25 -7.30
CA THR A 130 -8.02 -15.99 -7.99
C THR A 130 -9.04 -16.52 -7.00
N THR A 131 -10.21 -16.92 -7.51
CA THR A 131 -11.36 -17.35 -6.70
C THR A 131 -11.02 -18.38 -5.63
N GLY A 132 -11.50 -18.11 -4.43
CA GLY A 132 -11.41 -19.00 -3.27
C GLY A 132 -10.17 -18.73 -2.41
N PHE A 133 -10.30 -19.07 -1.11
CA PHE A 133 -9.17 -18.99 -0.19
C PHE A 133 -8.91 -20.36 0.44
N PRO A 134 -7.65 -20.78 0.49
CA PRO A 134 -6.48 -20.10 -0.07
C PRO A 134 -6.50 -20.14 -1.61
N ALA A 135 -6.42 -18.99 -2.26
CA ALA A 135 -6.33 -18.90 -3.71
C ALA A 135 -5.16 -19.75 -4.25
N SER A 136 -5.27 -20.22 -5.48
CA SER A 136 -4.19 -20.96 -6.14
C SER A 136 -3.03 -20.03 -6.50
N LYS A 137 -3.35 -18.87 -7.06
CA LYS A 137 -2.40 -17.78 -7.33
C LYS A 137 -2.86 -16.49 -6.65
N TYR A 138 -1.92 -15.75 -6.08
CA TYR A 138 -2.22 -14.46 -5.44
C TYR A 138 -0.96 -13.62 -5.22
N GLN A 139 -1.17 -12.32 -5.11
CA GLN A 139 -0.19 -11.37 -4.59
C GLN A 139 -0.60 -10.95 -3.17
N GLU A 140 0.38 -10.67 -2.33
CA GLU A 140 0.12 -10.27 -0.93
C GLU A 140 1.06 -9.18 -0.44
N VAL A 141 0.55 -8.37 0.51
CA VAL A 141 1.35 -7.50 1.37
C VAL A 141 1.40 -8.12 2.75
N ALA A 142 2.60 -8.31 3.26
CA ALA A 142 2.88 -8.97 4.53
C ALA A 142 4.01 -8.27 5.29
N THR A 143 4.44 -8.86 6.43
CA THR A 143 5.68 -8.51 7.10
C THR A 143 6.76 -9.55 6.85
N SER A 144 8.03 -9.10 6.82
CA SER A 144 9.20 -9.95 6.93
C SER A 144 10.26 -9.27 7.78
N ASN A 145 10.58 -9.86 8.94
CA ASN A 145 11.57 -9.31 9.88
C ASN A 145 11.34 -7.82 10.22
N GLY A 146 10.07 -7.43 10.39
CA GLY A 146 9.68 -6.06 10.71
C GLY A 146 9.62 -5.10 9.51
N ASN A 147 9.95 -5.55 8.30
CA ASN A 147 9.76 -4.79 7.07
C ASN A 147 8.48 -5.22 6.37
N PHE A 148 7.96 -4.37 5.49
CA PHE A 148 6.96 -4.81 4.51
C PHE A 148 7.56 -5.85 3.58
N GLN A 149 6.71 -6.78 3.16
CA GLN A 149 7.03 -7.78 2.16
C GLN A 149 5.90 -7.82 1.15
N VAL A 150 6.22 -7.88 -0.13
CA VAL A 150 5.30 -8.30 -1.18
C VAL A 150 5.68 -9.70 -1.62
N THR A 151 4.67 -10.53 -1.90
CA THR A 151 4.90 -11.90 -2.35
C THR A 151 3.94 -12.22 -3.49
N PHE A 152 4.45 -12.87 -4.52
CA PHE A 152 3.67 -13.62 -5.48
C PHE A 152 3.71 -15.11 -5.10
N ILE A 153 2.58 -15.77 -5.11
CA ILE A 153 2.48 -17.20 -4.80
C ILE A 153 1.66 -17.90 -5.88
N ASP A 154 2.21 -18.96 -6.44
CA ASP A 154 1.51 -19.98 -7.20
C ASP A 154 1.62 -21.33 -6.49
N ARG A 155 0.51 -21.77 -5.93
CA ARG A 155 0.47 -23.03 -5.17
C ARG A 155 0.47 -24.27 -6.06
N ALA A 156 -0.05 -24.15 -7.28
CA ALA A 156 -0.13 -25.27 -8.20
C ALA A 156 1.26 -25.73 -8.63
N ASP A 157 2.14 -24.75 -8.87
CA ASP A 157 3.50 -25.00 -9.34
C ASP A 157 4.56 -24.87 -8.24
N ALA A 158 4.13 -24.70 -6.97
CA ALA A 158 5.00 -24.49 -5.81
C ALA A 158 5.98 -23.31 -6.02
N ASN A 159 5.56 -22.29 -6.76
CA ASN A 159 6.37 -21.11 -7.06
C ASN A 159 6.04 -19.97 -6.09
N GLU A 160 7.08 -19.32 -5.61
CA GLU A 160 6.98 -18.16 -4.72
C GLU A 160 8.13 -17.20 -5.02
N ASP A 161 7.81 -15.93 -5.28
CA ASP A 161 8.80 -14.86 -5.34
C ASP A 161 8.42 -13.77 -4.34
N TRP A 162 9.40 -13.20 -3.65
CA TRP A 162 9.13 -12.22 -2.62
C TRP A 162 10.24 -11.17 -2.48
N HIS A 163 9.85 -9.97 -2.12
CA HIS A 163 10.74 -8.83 -1.87
C HIS A 163 10.33 -8.12 -0.59
N ALA A 164 11.30 -7.69 0.21
CA ALA A 164 11.03 -7.00 1.46
C ALA A 164 11.87 -5.73 1.60
N ALA A 165 11.21 -4.63 1.95
CA ALA A 165 11.84 -3.34 2.24
C ALA A 165 10.89 -2.44 3.07
N GLY A 166 11.45 -1.40 3.70
CA GLY A 166 10.71 -0.43 4.47
C GLY A 166 10.15 -1.01 5.78
N GLN A 167 10.43 -0.33 6.88
CA GLN A 167 9.94 -0.78 8.20
C GLN A 167 8.43 -0.61 8.32
N VAL A 168 7.78 -1.62 8.89
CA VAL A 168 6.35 -1.57 9.23
C VAL A 168 6.15 -0.68 10.45
N PRO A 169 5.39 0.42 10.35
CA PRO A 169 5.09 1.26 11.50
C PRO A 169 4.22 0.51 12.52
N VAL A 170 4.53 0.69 13.80
CA VAL A 170 3.71 0.16 14.90
C VAL A 170 3.29 1.27 15.84
N ASN A 171 2.17 1.08 16.55
CA ASN A 171 1.60 1.99 17.53
C ASN A 171 1.29 3.40 16.99
N ARG A 172 1.08 3.53 15.68
CA ARG A 172 0.56 4.73 15.04
C ARG A 172 -0.27 4.37 13.81
N TRP A 173 -1.20 5.23 13.45
CA TRP A 173 -1.84 5.16 12.13
C TRP A 173 -0.84 5.53 11.04
N PHE A 174 -0.92 4.83 9.91
CA PHE A 174 -0.20 5.16 8.69
C PHE A 174 -1.07 4.85 7.47
N LEU A 175 -0.83 5.59 6.41
CA LEU A 175 -1.43 5.30 5.12
C LEU A 175 -0.62 4.21 4.44
N LEU A 176 -1.24 3.07 4.21
CA LEU A 176 -0.70 2.00 3.37
C LEU A 176 -1.38 2.06 2.01
N GLU A 177 -0.60 2.18 0.96
CA GLU A 177 -1.06 2.03 -0.42
C GLU A 177 -0.27 0.91 -1.07
N TRP A 178 -0.91 0.17 -1.95
CA TRP A 178 -0.24 -0.88 -2.72
C TRP A 178 -0.77 -0.91 -4.15
N GLU A 179 0.03 -1.46 -5.03
CA GLU A 179 -0.30 -1.79 -6.40
C GLU A 179 -0.01 -3.26 -6.61
N PHE A 180 -0.96 -3.97 -7.17
CA PHE A 180 -0.80 -5.32 -7.68
C PHE A 180 -1.11 -5.30 -9.17
N ASN A 181 -0.17 -5.81 -9.95
CA ASN A 181 -0.30 -5.91 -11.39
C ASN A 181 0.16 -7.30 -11.82
N ASP A 182 -0.65 -8.02 -12.58
CA ASP A 182 -0.30 -9.33 -13.10
C ASP A 182 0.12 -9.30 -14.58
N GLN A 183 0.13 -8.08 -15.19
CA GLN A 183 0.52 -7.88 -16.61
C GLN A 183 1.12 -6.47 -16.85
N PRO A 184 2.43 -6.24 -16.65
CA PRO A 184 3.47 -7.16 -16.16
C PRO A 184 3.39 -7.40 -14.65
N ASP A 185 3.86 -8.56 -14.22
CA ASP A 185 3.88 -8.91 -12.80
C ASP A 185 4.74 -7.96 -12.00
N GLN A 186 4.07 -7.14 -11.20
CA GLN A 186 4.71 -6.12 -10.39
C GLN A 186 3.91 -5.86 -9.13
N ALA A 187 4.61 -5.56 -8.05
CA ALA A 187 4.00 -4.97 -6.87
C ALA A 187 4.76 -3.72 -6.43
N THR A 188 3.99 -2.73 -6.01
CA THR A 188 4.51 -1.50 -5.43
C THR A 188 3.83 -1.26 -4.09
N VAL A 189 4.58 -0.79 -3.10
CA VAL A 189 4.04 -0.39 -1.78
C VAL A 189 4.51 1.00 -1.44
N TRP A 190 3.58 1.82 -0.97
CA TRP A 190 3.85 3.15 -0.40
C TRP A 190 3.38 3.19 1.05
N VAL A 191 4.13 3.90 1.87
CA VAL A 191 3.81 4.16 3.29
C VAL A 191 3.86 5.66 3.51
N ASP A 192 2.76 6.25 3.96
CA ASP A 192 2.61 7.69 4.16
C ASP A 192 3.00 8.49 2.88
N GLY A 193 2.71 7.92 1.71
CA GLY A 193 3.00 8.49 0.40
C GLY A 193 4.39 8.21 -0.16
N GLU A 194 5.33 7.73 0.64
CA GLU A 194 6.69 7.35 0.21
C GLU A 194 6.72 5.92 -0.34
N LYS A 195 7.33 5.73 -1.50
CA LYS A 195 7.49 4.41 -2.12
C LYS A 195 8.57 3.61 -1.38
N VAL A 196 8.20 2.46 -0.81
CA VAL A 196 9.10 1.60 -0.04
C VAL A 196 9.44 0.29 -0.76
N ILE A 197 8.55 -0.19 -1.63
CA ILE A 197 8.79 -1.34 -2.51
C ILE A 197 8.35 -0.96 -3.93
N ASP A 198 9.11 -1.40 -4.93
CA ASP A 198 8.78 -1.30 -6.35
C ASP A 198 9.55 -2.41 -7.07
N THR A 199 8.87 -3.51 -7.38
CA THR A 199 9.57 -4.71 -7.80
C THR A 199 8.74 -5.53 -8.78
N PRO A 200 9.36 -6.03 -9.87
CA PRO A 200 8.77 -7.09 -10.66
C PRO A 200 8.84 -8.41 -9.89
N PHE A 201 7.90 -9.30 -10.15
CA PHE A 201 8.00 -10.70 -9.77
C PHE A 201 8.56 -11.55 -10.89
N SER A 202 9.25 -12.62 -10.52
CA SER A 202 9.83 -13.57 -11.46
C SER A 202 9.28 -14.97 -11.20
N TYR A 203 9.00 -15.69 -12.27
CA TYR A 203 8.67 -17.09 -12.17
C TYR A 203 9.96 -17.92 -12.15
N HIS A 204 10.14 -18.80 -11.18
CA HIS A 204 11.35 -19.61 -11.06
C HIS A 204 11.47 -20.71 -12.13
N THR A 205 10.35 -21.09 -12.75
CA THR A 205 10.33 -22.07 -13.83
C THR A 205 10.33 -21.38 -15.18
N PRO A 206 11.38 -21.54 -16.02
CA PRO A 206 11.45 -20.93 -17.33
C PRO A 206 10.24 -21.28 -18.22
N GLY A 207 9.67 -20.26 -18.88
CA GLY A 207 8.53 -20.42 -19.78
C GLY A 207 7.16 -20.46 -19.11
N GLN A 208 7.11 -20.31 -17.80
CA GLN A 208 5.85 -20.15 -17.07
C GLN A 208 5.55 -18.65 -16.84
N SER A 209 4.29 -18.32 -16.70
CA SER A 209 3.79 -16.97 -16.49
C SER A 209 3.27 -16.77 -15.08
N THR A 210 3.49 -15.60 -14.52
CA THR A 210 2.86 -15.15 -13.27
C THR A 210 1.42 -14.69 -13.51
N ASP A 211 0.95 -14.63 -14.76
CA ASP A 211 -0.41 -14.19 -15.10
C ASP A 211 -1.46 -14.99 -14.31
N LEU A 212 -2.37 -14.26 -13.68
CA LEU A 212 -3.54 -14.85 -13.04
C LEU A 212 -4.62 -15.08 -14.09
N VAL A 213 -4.88 -16.33 -14.44
CA VAL A 213 -5.97 -16.64 -15.38
C VAL A 213 -7.30 -16.17 -14.79
N GLY A 214 -7.94 -15.20 -15.46
CA GLY A 214 -9.13 -14.52 -14.98
C GLY A 214 -8.87 -13.37 -13.99
N GLY A 215 -7.61 -13.09 -13.69
CA GLY A 215 -7.18 -11.96 -12.87
C GLY A 215 -7.50 -12.08 -11.38
N PHE A 216 -7.36 -10.98 -10.67
CA PHE A 216 -7.77 -10.84 -9.27
C PHE A 216 -9.29 -10.84 -9.16
N THR A 217 -9.86 -11.85 -8.55
CA THR A 217 -11.31 -11.95 -8.34
C THR A 217 -11.73 -11.61 -6.93
N ASP A 218 -10.84 -11.84 -5.97
CA ASP A 218 -11.10 -11.69 -4.54
C ASP A 218 -9.98 -10.88 -3.89
N ILE A 219 -10.35 -10.09 -2.88
CA ILE A 219 -9.37 -9.52 -1.93
C ILE A 219 -9.60 -10.06 -0.53
N THR A 220 -8.55 -10.08 0.26
CA THR A 220 -8.65 -10.28 1.70
C THR A 220 -7.97 -9.15 2.46
N LEU A 221 -8.50 -8.86 3.64
CA LEU A 221 -7.86 -8.02 4.64
C LEU A 221 -8.00 -8.65 6.04
N GLY A 222 -7.10 -8.28 6.93
CA GLY A 222 -7.03 -8.86 8.27
C GLY A 222 -5.64 -9.38 8.55
N PHE A 223 -5.51 -10.55 9.15
CA PHE A 223 -4.18 -11.17 9.28
C PHE A 223 -4.23 -12.69 9.05
N ARG A 224 -3.12 -13.19 8.52
CA ARG A 224 -2.78 -14.62 8.54
C ARG A 224 -1.34 -14.79 8.99
N LEU A 225 -1.15 -15.57 10.05
CA LEU A 225 0.17 -15.89 10.58
C LEU A 225 0.69 -17.19 9.97
N ARG A 226 1.92 -17.15 9.47
CA ARG A 226 2.65 -18.37 9.08
C ARG A 226 3.56 -18.91 10.20
N GLY A 227 3.67 -18.20 11.31
CA GLY A 227 4.49 -18.53 12.47
C GLY A 227 3.76 -18.29 13.79
N ALA A 228 4.54 -18.22 14.87
CA ALA A 228 4.01 -17.97 16.20
C ALA A 228 3.76 -16.48 16.45
N ALA A 229 2.67 -16.17 17.13
CA ALA A 229 2.42 -14.94 17.84
C ALA A 229 2.58 -15.21 19.35
N PRO A 230 3.70 -14.89 19.95
CA PRO A 230 3.94 -15.22 21.37
C PRO A 230 3.18 -14.30 22.33
N VAL A 231 2.69 -13.17 21.84
CA VAL A 231 1.93 -12.18 22.60
C VAL A 231 0.68 -11.75 21.83
N PRO A 232 -0.38 -11.29 22.52
CA PRO A 232 -1.55 -10.71 21.86
C PRO A 232 -1.19 -9.50 21.00
N PHE A 233 -1.96 -9.29 19.94
CA PHE A 233 -1.84 -8.10 19.09
C PHE A 233 -3.17 -7.75 18.43
N ASP A 234 -3.28 -6.51 17.99
CA ASP A 234 -4.39 -5.98 17.20
C ASP A 234 -3.88 -5.32 15.94
N ILE A 235 -4.67 -5.42 14.87
CA ILE A 235 -4.52 -4.63 13.66
C ILE A 235 -5.84 -3.91 13.41
N TYR A 236 -5.77 -2.61 13.14
CA TYR A 236 -6.94 -1.80 12.82
C TYR A 236 -6.83 -1.35 11.37
N TYR A 237 -7.97 -1.29 10.71
CA TYR A 237 -8.11 -0.86 9.32
C TYR A 237 -9.20 0.18 9.21
N ASP A 238 -8.96 1.18 8.39
CA ASP A 238 -9.91 2.25 8.12
C ASP A 238 -9.78 2.72 6.66
N ASP A 239 -10.84 3.27 6.09
CA ASP A 239 -10.87 3.86 4.73
C ASP A 239 -10.26 2.95 3.66
N VAL A 240 -10.61 1.69 3.67
CA VAL A 240 -10.17 0.72 2.65
C VAL A 240 -10.77 1.07 1.31
N ALA A 241 -9.96 1.16 0.27
CA ALA A 241 -10.44 1.43 -1.08
C ALA A 241 -9.59 0.72 -2.13
N LEU A 242 -10.22 0.41 -3.27
CA LEU A 242 -9.56 -0.12 -4.47
C LEU A 242 -9.98 0.68 -5.68
N ASP A 243 -9.04 0.93 -6.58
CA ASP A 243 -9.26 1.62 -7.84
C ASP A 243 -8.30 1.11 -8.92
N ALA A 244 -8.58 1.44 -10.18
CA ALA A 244 -7.67 1.22 -11.30
C ALA A 244 -6.52 2.24 -11.35
N HIS A 245 -6.52 3.23 -10.46
CA HIS A 245 -5.50 4.27 -10.34
C HIS A 245 -5.14 4.50 -8.89
N ARG A 246 -3.92 4.98 -8.64
CA ARG A 246 -3.47 5.29 -7.29
C ARG A 246 -4.39 6.32 -6.61
N ILE A 247 -4.85 5.98 -5.40
CA ILE A 247 -5.95 6.68 -4.72
C ILE A 247 -5.43 7.86 -3.89
N GLY A 248 -4.31 7.67 -3.17
CA GLY A 248 -3.78 8.66 -2.23
C GLY A 248 -4.57 8.76 -0.91
N ALA A 249 -4.21 9.73 -0.09
CA ALA A 249 -4.84 9.97 1.21
C ALA A 249 -6.33 10.39 1.08
N VAL A 250 -7.12 10.12 2.12
CA VAL A 250 -8.45 10.70 2.31
C VAL A 250 -8.28 12.21 2.48
N ARG A 251 -9.15 13.00 1.87
CA ARG A 251 -9.14 14.47 1.95
C ARG A 251 -10.31 14.97 2.76
#